data_5d19a1fe3922971024eaa5c6a6b8777e
#
_entry.id   5d19a1fe3922971024eaa5c6a6b8777e
#
_cell.length_a   1.000
_cell.length_b   1.000
_cell.length_c   1.000
_cell.angle_alpha   90.00
_cell.angle_beta   90.00
_cell.angle_gamma   90.00
#
_symmetry.space_group_name_H-M   'P 1'
#
loop_
_entity.id
_entity.type
_entity.pdbx_description
1 polymer ?
#
loop_
_entity_poly.entity_id
_entity_poly.type
_entity_poly.pdbx_seq_one_letter_code
_entity_poly.pdbx_strand_id
1 'polypeptide(L)'
;WSHPKAKEYDAITLHSWIEKNMFTKKAKHLFNIGVETVFAAESHEISLLHALFYCHSGDNMEALISIANGAQQTLLKGGTHGMLQKVALPFTDKIYLNNPVLKIVQDENSVMVETENIIVKAKKCIATLPPTLLSTIKFHPILPQRKAQLIQRVPMGAAMKCFCIYETPFWRKLGFSGQIVSDTSPVKVTFDCTDAATDKGVLLVFVEGNNARNFIELPEAVRKEKVLSELVKYFGSEAKNIIEYKDKCWTEEEYSRGCYAGNMPTGVLTQFGKSLREPFMHVHFAGTETAIRWNGYMDGAIESGFRAVDEVLKTLS
;
A
#
# COMPACT_ATOMS: atom_id res chain seq x y z
N TRP A 1 -11.65 -15.27 -4.76
CA TRP A 1 -12.30 -14.90 -6.04
C TRP A 1 -13.18 -16.01 -6.61
N SER A 2 -13.07 -17.22 -6.07
CA SER A 2 -13.89 -18.39 -6.44
C SER A 2 -15.18 -18.54 -5.61
N HIS A 3 -15.49 -17.58 -4.73
CA HIS A 3 -16.71 -17.59 -3.94
C HIS A 3 -17.94 -17.63 -4.86
N PRO A 4 -19.00 -18.41 -4.53
CA PRO A 4 -20.18 -18.54 -5.38
C PRO A 4 -20.84 -17.20 -5.78
N LYS A 5 -20.78 -16.21 -4.87
CA LYS A 5 -21.29 -14.85 -5.09
C LYS A 5 -20.23 -13.84 -5.56
N ALA A 6 -19.05 -14.29 -6.00
CA ALA A 6 -17.97 -13.37 -6.38
C ALA A 6 -18.42 -12.34 -7.44
N LYS A 7 -19.16 -12.78 -8.46
CA LYS A 7 -19.69 -11.88 -9.51
C LYS A 7 -20.65 -10.83 -8.96
N GLU A 8 -21.48 -11.20 -8.00
CA GLU A 8 -22.42 -10.28 -7.33
C GLU A 8 -21.65 -9.24 -6.51
N TYR A 9 -20.67 -9.68 -5.71
CA TYR A 9 -19.88 -8.79 -4.88
C TYR A 9 -18.93 -7.91 -5.68
N ASP A 10 -18.41 -8.39 -6.81
CA ASP A 10 -17.54 -7.59 -7.68
C ASP A 10 -18.32 -6.58 -8.56
N ALA A 11 -19.63 -6.74 -8.67
CA ALA A 11 -20.48 -5.84 -9.45
C ALA A 11 -20.86 -4.54 -8.71
N ILE A 12 -20.63 -4.46 -7.40
CA ILE A 12 -20.98 -3.30 -6.58
C ILE A 12 -19.75 -2.77 -5.84
N THR A 13 -19.75 -1.45 -5.56
CA THR A 13 -18.72 -0.83 -4.72
C THR A 13 -18.97 -1.15 -3.26
N LEU A 14 -17.91 -1.07 -2.44
CA LEU A 14 -18.04 -1.13 -0.99
C LEU A 14 -18.97 -0.02 -0.48
N HIS A 15 -18.91 1.18 -1.08
CA HIS A 15 -19.81 2.29 -0.75
C HIS A 15 -21.30 1.90 -0.92
N SER A 16 -21.65 1.30 -2.05
CA SER A 16 -23.03 0.86 -2.28
C SER A 16 -23.52 -0.14 -1.23
N TRP A 17 -22.62 -1.01 -0.77
CA TRP A 17 -22.92 -1.95 0.30
C TRP A 17 -23.08 -1.23 1.66
N ILE A 18 -22.21 -0.27 1.99
CA ILE A 18 -22.30 0.55 3.20
C ILE A 18 -23.65 1.29 3.24
N GLU A 19 -24.02 1.96 2.14
CA GLU A 19 -25.26 2.73 2.06
C GLU A 19 -26.50 1.86 2.29
N LYS A 20 -26.49 0.63 1.77
CA LYS A 20 -27.60 -0.33 1.90
C LYS A 20 -27.70 -0.96 3.29
N ASN A 21 -26.57 -1.19 3.97
CA ASN A 21 -26.53 -2.04 5.17
C ASN A 21 -26.27 -1.28 6.47
N MET A 22 -25.85 -0.02 6.41
CA MET A 22 -25.65 0.82 7.59
C MET A 22 -26.69 1.93 7.67
N PHE A 23 -27.30 2.10 8.85
CA PHE A 23 -28.50 2.95 8.99
C PHE A 23 -28.22 4.34 9.55
N THR A 24 -27.09 4.54 10.26
CA THR A 24 -26.78 5.84 10.85
C THR A 24 -25.61 6.52 10.14
N LYS A 25 -25.67 7.86 10.03
CA LYS A 25 -24.57 8.65 9.46
C LYS A 25 -23.25 8.40 10.20
N LYS A 26 -23.26 8.35 11.54
CA LYS A 26 -22.06 8.12 12.33
C LYS A 26 -21.42 6.77 12.06
N ALA A 27 -22.22 5.69 11.95
CA ALA A 27 -21.70 4.36 11.61
C ALA A 27 -21.06 4.35 10.21
N LYS A 28 -21.70 4.97 9.22
CA LYS A 28 -21.15 5.10 7.86
C LYS A 28 -19.84 5.87 7.85
N HIS A 29 -19.76 7.00 8.57
CA HIS A 29 -18.55 7.80 8.67
C HIS A 29 -17.42 7.02 9.33
N LEU A 30 -17.67 6.40 10.48
CA LEU A 30 -16.64 5.62 11.18
C LEU A 30 -16.13 4.45 10.32
N PHE A 31 -17.02 3.76 9.62
CA PHE A 31 -16.63 2.67 8.73
C PHE A 31 -15.80 3.17 7.55
N ASN A 32 -16.16 4.31 6.95
CA ASN A 32 -15.39 4.91 5.87
C ASN A 32 -13.98 5.36 6.33
N ILE A 33 -13.82 5.87 7.56
CA ILE A 33 -12.48 6.15 8.11
C ILE A 33 -11.64 4.88 8.14
N GLY A 34 -12.22 3.75 8.60
CA GLY A 34 -11.53 2.46 8.57
C GLY A 34 -11.16 2.02 7.15
N VAL A 35 -12.03 2.26 6.17
CA VAL A 35 -11.77 1.97 4.75
C VAL A 35 -10.63 2.84 4.23
N GLU A 36 -10.68 4.14 4.43
CA GLU A 36 -9.62 5.07 4.03
C GLU A 36 -8.27 4.67 4.65
N THR A 37 -8.27 4.33 5.94
CA THR A 37 -7.04 3.92 6.67
C THR A 37 -6.45 2.59 6.17
N VAL A 38 -7.28 1.65 5.74
CA VAL A 38 -6.82 0.32 5.28
C VAL A 38 -6.44 0.33 3.80
N PHE A 39 -7.19 1.04 2.97
CA PHE A 39 -7.02 1.00 1.51
C PHE A 39 -6.36 2.25 0.92
N ALA A 40 -6.22 3.32 1.71
CA ALA A 40 -5.83 4.64 1.23
C ALA A 40 -6.67 5.09 0.01
N ALA A 41 -7.95 4.74 0.02
CA ALA A 41 -8.91 4.97 -1.04
C ALA A 41 -10.32 5.18 -0.48
N GLU A 42 -11.17 5.81 -1.25
CA GLU A 42 -12.58 5.97 -0.91
C GLU A 42 -13.35 4.67 -1.11
N SER A 43 -14.40 4.44 -0.31
CA SER A 43 -15.22 3.23 -0.42
C SER A 43 -15.90 3.04 -1.78
N HIS A 44 -16.07 4.11 -2.57
CA HIS A 44 -16.63 4.04 -3.93
C HIS A 44 -15.60 3.65 -4.99
N GLU A 45 -14.31 3.67 -4.68
CA GLU A 45 -13.23 3.34 -5.61
C GLU A 45 -12.93 1.83 -5.65
N ILE A 46 -13.40 1.06 -4.66
CA ILE A 46 -13.10 -0.37 -4.52
C ILE A 46 -14.35 -1.23 -4.62
N SER A 47 -14.23 -2.43 -5.20
CA SER A 47 -15.34 -3.39 -5.22
C SER A 47 -15.58 -4.00 -3.84
N LEU A 48 -16.82 -4.40 -3.55
CA LEU A 48 -17.12 -5.15 -2.33
C LEU A 48 -16.31 -6.46 -2.28
N LEU A 49 -16.12 -7.15 -3.42
CA LEU A 49 -15.33 -8.37 -3.47
C LEU A 49 -13.88 -8.14 -3.06
N HIS A 50 -13.26 -7.04 -3.52
CA HIS A 50 -11.90 -6.68 -3.14
C HIS A 50 -11.79 -6.43 -1.64
N ALA A 51 -12.71 -5.66 -1.06
CA ALA A 51 -12.72 -5.40 0.37
C ALA A 51 -12.86 -6.69 1.20
N LEU A 52 -13.78 -7.57 0.82
CA LEU A 52 -13.98 -8.87 1.48
C LEU A 52 -12.75 -9.77 1.36
N PHE A 53 -12.14 -9.81 0.17
CA PHE A 53 -10.91 -10.57 -0.06
C PHE A 53 -9.76 -10.04 0.81
N TYR A 54 -9.58 -8.73 0.85
CA TYR A 54 -8.52 -8.08 1.62
C TYR A 54 -8.67 -8.38 3.11
N CYS A 55 -9.88 -8.19 3.66
CA CYS A 55 -10.17 -8.52 5.06
C CYS A 55 -9.92 -10.00 5.36
N HIS A 56 -10.37 -10.90 4.48
CA HIS A 56 -10.14 -12.35 4.65
C HIS A 56 -8.66 -12.72 4.55
N SER A 57 -7.88 -12.04 3.73
CA SER A 57 -6.45 -12.29 3.58
C SER A 57 -5.64 -11.98 4.85
N GLY A 58 -6.09 -11.00 5.65
CA GLY A 58 -5.49 -10.54 6.90
C GLY A 58 -6.34 -10.89 8.14
N ASP A 59 -6.98 -12.04 8.14
CA ASP A 59 -7.91 -12.60 9.12
C ASP A 59 -9.28 -11.91 9.13
N ASN A 60 -9.36 -10.61 9.43
CA ASN A 60 -10.59 -9.82 9.43
C ASN A 60 -10.29 -8.32 9.52
N MET A 61 -11.32 -7.47 9.37
CA MET A 61 -11.16 -6.02 9.42
C MET A 61 -10.64 -5.51 10.77
N GLU A 62 -11.03 -6.13 11.87
CA GLU A 62 -10.57 -5.75 13.21
C GLU A 62 -9.06 -5.97 13.35
N ALA A 63 -8.57 -7.13 12.92
CA ALA A 63 -7.13 -7.43 12.92
C ALA A 63 -6.32 -6.41 12.10
N LEU A 64 -6.86 -5.95 10.98
CA LEU A 64 -6.19 -4.99 10.11
C LEU A 64 -6.04 -3.58 10.73
N ILE A 65 -7.02 -3.13 11.54
CA ILE A 65 -7.03 -1.77 12.12
C ILE A 65 -6.55 -1.71 13.56
N SER A 66 -6.49 -2.85 14.26
CA SER A 66 -6.14 -2.89 15.69
C SER A 66 -4.66 -2.72 15.94
N ILE A 67 -4.35 -1.93 17.00
CA ILE A 67 -3.00 -1.80 17.55
C ILE A 67 -2.73 -3.01 18.45
N ALA A 68 -3.56 -3.24 19.47
CA ALA A 68 -3.41 -4.38 20.36
C ALA A 68 -3.91 -5.67 19.69
N ASN A 69 -3.06 -6.68 19.61
CA ASN A 69 -3.32 -7.99 18.96
C ASN A 69 -3.72 -7.88 17.48
N GLY A 70 -3.33 -6.81 16.80
CA GLY A 70 -3.60 -6.57 15.38
C GLY A 70 -2.36 -6.25 14.58
N ALA A 71 -2.56 -5.93 13.30
CA ALA A 71 -1.51 -5.66 12.33
C ALA A 71 -0.63 -4.45 12.66
N GLN A 72 -1.10 -3.55 13.52
CA GLN A 72 -0.39 -2.33 13.91
C GLN A 72 0.34 -2.44 15.26
N GLN A 73 0.41 -3.62 15.87
CA GLN A 73 0.95 -3.79 17.23
C GLN A 73 2.45 -3.58 17.31
N THR A 74 3.20 -4.06 16.32
CA THR A 74 4.66 -4.14 16.41
C THR A 74 5.35 -3.20 15.44
N LEU A 75 6.29 -2.42 15.95
CA LEU A 75 7.22 -1.64 15.15
C LEU A 75 8.59 -2.33 15.14
N LEU A 76 9.23 -2.37 13.98
CA LEU A 76 10.59 -2.91 13.85
C LEU A 76 11.61 -1.85 14.28
N LYS A 77 12.47 -2.18 15.25
CA LYS A 77 13.58 -1.31 15.64
C LYS A 77 14.51 -1.07 14.43
N GLY A 78 14.74 0.20 14.11
CA GLY A 78 15.49 0.60 12.93
C GLY A 78 14.69 0.55 11.61
N GLY A 79 13.39 0.28 11.69
CA GLY A 79 12.49 0.29 10.53
C GLY A 79 12.63 -0.95 9.63
N THR A 80 11.69 -1.07 8.70
CA THR A 80 11.64 -2.19 7.74
C THR A 80 12.81 -2.18 6.75
N HIS A 81 13.35 -1.01 6.42
CA HIS A 81 14.49 -0.88 5.53
C HIS A 81 15.73 -1.59 6.08
N GLY A 82 16.01 -1.46 7.38
CA GLY A 82 17.12 -2.17 8.02
C GLY A 82 17.01 -3.69 7.96
N MET A 83 15.80 -4.23 8.01
CA MET A 83 15.54 -5.66 7.80
C MET A 83 15.88 -6.06 6.36
N LEU A 84 15.39 -5.30 5.37
CA LEU A 84 15.65 -5.58 3.95
C LEU A 84 17.14 -5.50 3.62
N GLN A 85 17.87 -4.54 4.19
CA GLN A 85 19.33 -4.45 4.05
C GLN A 85 20.03 -5.72 4.54
N LYS A 86 19.64 -6.25 5.70
CA LYS A 86 20.21 -7.51 6.23
C LYS A 86 19.94 -8.70 5.30
N VAL A 87 18.73 -8.80 4.74
CA VAL A 87 18.40 -9.85 3.78
C VAL A 87 19.21 -9.70 2.49
N ALA A 88 19.50 -8.48 2.07
CA ALA A 88 20.25 -8.18 0.85
C ALA A 88 21.76 -8.43 0.97
N LEU A 89 22.34 -8.41 2.19
CA LEU A 89 23.78 -8.54 2.41
C LEU A 89 24.46 -9.69 1.64
N PRO A 90 23.92 -10.93 1.60
CA PRO A 90 24.56 -12.04 0.86
C PRO A 90 24.54 -11.87 -0.66
N PHE A 91 23.81 -10.90 -1.19
CA PHE A 91 23.56 -10.71 -2.62
C PHE A 91 23.97 -9.32 -3.11
N THR A 92 24.70 -8.55 -2.31
CA THR A 92 25.02 -7.15 -2.60
C THR A 92 25.70 -6.96 -3.95
N ASP A 93 26.57 -7.91 -4.34
CA ASP A 93 27.25 -7.95 -5.62
C ASP A 93 26.32 -8.23 -6.83
N LYS A 94 25.07 -8.64 -6.59
CA LYS A 94 24.07 -8.98 -7.59
C LYS A 94 22.89 -7.99 -7.60
N ILE A 95 22.95 -6.93 -6.80
CA ILE A 95 21.91 -5.90 -6.72
C ILE A 95 22.38 -4.67 -7.51
N TYR A 96 21.68 -4.35 -8.56
CA TYR A 96 21.96 -3.22 -9.45
C TYR A 96 20.96 -2.09 -9.19
N LEU A 97 21.27 -1.22 -8.21
CA LEU A 97 20.48 -0.02 -7.93
C LEU A 97 20.67 1.04 -9.02
N ASN A 98 19.76 2.01 -9.08
CA ASN A 98 19.75 3.09 -10.10
C ASN A 98 19.70 2.57 -11.55
N ASN A 99 19.05 1.44 -11.74
CA ASN A 99 18.85 0.81 -13.04
C ASN A 99 17.36 0.48 -13.26
N PRO A 100 16.51 1.50 -13.45
CA PRO A 100 15.09 1.28 -13.73
C PRO A 100 14.94 0.45 -15.00
N VAL A 101 14.07 -0.56 -14.94
CA VAL A 101 13.78 -1.42 -16.08
C VAL A 101 12.90 -0.67 -17.08
N LEU A 102 13.38 -0.54 -18.31
CA LEU A 102 12.68 0.17 -19.39
C LEU A 102 11.97 -0.80 -20.33
N LYS A 103 12.54 -2.00 -20.53
CA LYS A 103 12.04 -2.94 -21.52
C LYS A 103 12.33 -4.39 -21.12
N ILE A 104 11.39 -5.27 -21.46
CA ILE A 104 11.52 -6.72 -21.31
C ILE A 104 11.24 -7.35 -22.67
N VAL A 105 12.23 -8.05 -23.22
CA VAL A 105 12.14 -8.76 -24.50
C VAL A 105 12.22 -10.24 -24.24
N GLN A 106 11.36 -11.02 -24.88
CA GLN A 106 11.33 -12.47 -24.74
C GLN A 106 11.30 -13.14 -26.09
N ASP A 107 12.00 -14.26 -26.22
CA ASP A 107 11.91 -15.22 -27.30
C ASP A 107 11.45 -16.59 -26.76
N GLU A 108 11.61 -17.67 -27.55
CA GLU A 108 11.22 -19.02 -27.11
C GLU A 108 12.12 -19.58 -26.00
N ASN A 109 13.33 -19.07 -25.83
CA ASN A 109 14.37 -19.65 -24.98
C ASN A 109 14.79 -18.79 -23.80
N SER A 110 14.55 -17.47 -23.86
CA SER A 110 15.13 -16.52 -22.91
C SER A 110 14.30 -15.25 -22.73
N VAL A 111 14.64 -14.55 -21.66
CA VAL A 111 14.16 -13.18 -21.39
C VAL A 111 15.36 -12.26 -21.27
N MET A 112 15.23 -11.07 -21.85
CA MET A 112 16.20 -10.00 -21.78
C MET A 112 15.55 -8.79 -21.10
N VAL A 113 16.18 -8.28 -20.04
CA VAL A 113 15.75 -7.12 -19.26
C VAL A 113 16.70 -5.98 -19.55
N GLU A 114 16.18 -4.89 -20.09
CA GLU A 114 16.95 -3.72 -20.51
C GLU A 114 16.69 -2.53 -19.57
N THR A 115 17.75 -1.90 -19.12
CA THR A 115 17.76 -0.60 -18.44
C THR A 115 18.52 0.40 -19.32
N GLU A 116 18.78 1.61 -18.83
CA GLU A 116 19.65 2.56 -19.53
C GLU A 116 21.10 2.10 -19.58
N ASN A 117 21.57 1.42 -18.56
CA ASN A 117 23.00 1.17 -18.35
C ASN A 117 23.39 -0.31 -18.55
N ILE A 118 22.47 -1.24 -18.31
CA ILE A 118 22.74 -2.68 -18.35
C ILE A 118 21.66 -3.46 -19.08
N ILE A 119 22.07 -4.59 -19.65
CA ILE A 119 21.18 -5.58 -20.24
C ILE A 119 21.46 -6.90 -19.53
N VAL A 120 20.41 -7.53 -19.00
CA VAL A 120 20.50 -8.84 -18.35
C VAL A 120 19.74 -9.87 -19.16
N LYS A 121 20.43 -10.92 -19.63
CA LYS A 121 19.81 -12.08 -20.26
C LYS A 121 19.67 -13.22 -19.27
N ALA A 122 18.48 -13.80 -19.16
CA ALA A 122 18.16 -14.86 -18.21
C ALA A 122 17.23 -15.92 -18.83
N LYS A 123 17.13 -17.07 -18.18
CA LYS A 123 16.14 -18.11 -18.54
C LYS A 123 14.74 -17.69 -18.08
N LYS A 124 14.63 -17.06 -16.93
CA LYS A 124 13.37 -16.60 -16.31
C LYS A 124 13.56 -15.25 -15.61
N CYS A 125 12.48 -14.51 -15.48
CA CYS A 125 12.42 -13.23 -14.76
C CYS A 125 11.23 -13.24 -13.81
N ILE A 126 11.38 -12.64 -12.64
CA ILE A 126 10.28 -12.38 -11.70
C ILE A 126 10.11 -10.87 -11.59
N ALA A 127 8.97 -10.36 -12.05
CA ALA A 127 8.60 -8.96 -11.90
C ALA A 127 7.82 -8.78 -10.59
N THR A 128 8.30 -7.90 -9.70
CA THR A 128 7.74 -7.70 -8.35
C THR A 128 7.11 -6.32 -8.17
N LEU A 129 6.78 -5.66 -9.27
CA LEU A 129 6.19 -4.32 -9.30
C LEU A 129 4.68 -4.36 -8.98
N PRO A 130 4.12 -3.28 -8.41
CA PRO A 130 2.68 -3.10 -8.42
C PRO A 130 2.11 -3.20 -9.85
N PRO A 131 0.92 -3.80 -10.03
CA PRO A 131 0.37 -4.04 -11.38
C PRO A 131 0.35 -2.80 -12.27
N THR A 132 -0.03 -1.64 -11.74
CA THR A 132 -0.09 -0.39 -12.48
C THR A 132 1.27 0.04 -13.04
N LEU A 133 2.36 -0.23 -12.32
CA LEU A 133 3.72 0.14 -12.76
C LEU A 133 4.27 -0.76 -13.86
N LEU A 134 3.69 -1.94 -14.10
CA LEU A 134 4.04 -2.73 -15.29
C LEU A 134 3.76 -1.99 -16.59
N SER A 135 2.87 -0.99 -16.57
CA SER A 135 2.58 -0.14 -17.74
C SER A 135 3.74 0.78 -18.14
N THR A 136 4.71 1.02 -17.27
CA THR A 136 5.90 1.84 -17.54
C THR A 136 6.98 1.05 -18.31
N ILE A 137 6.87 -0.27 -18.33
CA ILE A 137 7.83 -1.17 -18.99
C ILE A 137 7.32 -1.57 -20.37
N LYS A 138 8.16 -1.46 -21.39
CA LYS A 138 7.87 -1.94 -22.76
C LYS A 138 8.08 -3.43 -22.82
N PHE A 139 7.02 -4.21 -23.11
CA PHE A 139 7.11 -5.66 -23.31
C PHE A 139 7.16 -6.03 -24.79
N HIS A 140 8.06 -6.94 -25.14
CA HIS A 140 8.10 -7.58 -26.45
C HIS A 140 8.27 -9.11 -26.29
N PRO A 141 7.31 -9.94 -26.78
CA PRO A 141 6.01 -9.56 -27.33
C PRO A 141 5.17 -8.73 -26.37
N ILE A 142 4.15 -8.06 -26.88
CA ILE A 142 3.23 -7.26 -26.04
C ILE A 142 2.52 -8.15 -25.02
N LEU A 143 2.20 -7.60 -23.85
CA LEU A 143 1.47 -8.32 -22.81
C LEU A 143 0.14 -8.87 -23.33
N PRO A 144 -0.28 -10.08 -22.89
CA PRO A 144 -1.60 -10.62 -23.19
C PRO A 144 -2.71 -9.63 -22.84
N GLN A 145 -3.73 -9.57 -23.68
CA GLN A 145 -4.84 -8.60 -23.56
C GLN A 145 -5.40 -8.50 -22.14
N ARG A 146 -5.65 -9.63 -21.48
CA ARG A 146 -6.23 -9.63 -20.12
C ARG A 146 -5.28 -9.00 -19.09
N LYS A 147 -3.99 -9.27 -19.19
CA LYS A 147 -2.98 -8.64 -18.32
C LYS A 147 -2.85 -7.14 -18.62
N ALA A 148 -2.81 -6.76 -19.89
CA ALA A 148 -2.78 -5.35 -20.30
C ALA A 148 -4.03 -4.58 -19.82
N GLN A 149 -5.20 -5.20 -19.88
CA GLN A 149 -6.44 -4.61 -19.35
C GLN A 149 -6.45 -4.52 -17.81
N LEU A 150 -5.88 -5.50 -17.12
CA LEU A 150 -5.75 -5.48 -15.66
C LEU A 150 -4.89 -4.30 -15.19
N ILE A 151 -3.68 -4.15 -15.72
CA ILE A 151 -2.74 -3.11 -15.27
C ILE A 151 -3.27 -1.68 -15.46
N GLN A 152 -4.18 -1.47 -16.42
CA GLN A 152 -4.86 -0.19 -16.63
C GLN A 152 -5.97 0.10 -15.61
N ARG A 153 -6.36 -0.88 -14.80
CA ARG A 153 -7.54 -0.82 -13.91
C ARG A 153 -7.22 -0.96 -12.44
N VAL A 154 -5.95 -0.99 -12.07
CA VAL A 154 -5.52 -1.19 -10.68
C VAL A 154 -4.79 0.05 -10.20
N PRO A 155 -5.52 1.13 -9.82
CA PRO A 155 -4.90 2.32 -9.28
C PRO A 155 -4.30 2.02 -7.90
N MET A 156 -3.18 2.70 -7.59
CA MET A 156 -2.63 2.70 -6.25
C MET A 156 -3.48 3.57 -5.32
N GLY A 157 -3.48 3.24 -4.04
CA GLY A 157 -4.06 4.11 -3.01
C GLY A 157 -3.31 5.44 -2.89
N ALA A 158 -3.99 6.45 -2.37
CA ALA A 158 -3.42 7.77 -2.14
C ALA A 158 -3.26 8.02 -0.64
N ALA A 159 -2.02 8.09 -0.15
CA ALA A 159 -1.74 8.41 1.24
C ALA A 159 -0.54 9.35 1.36
N MET A 160 -0.69 10.27 2.30
CA MET A 160 0.37 11.10 2.80
C MET A 160 0.59 10.80 4.28
N LYS A 161 1.84 10.60 4.67
CA LYS A 161 2.24 10.42 6.07
C LYS A 161 3.03 11.64 6.53
N CYS A 162 2.59 12.23 7.64
CA CYS A 162 3.27 13.37 8.24
C CYS A 162 3.80 12.98 9.61
N PHE A 163 5.05 13.31 9.88
CA PHE A 163 5.71 13.10 11.16
C PHE A 163 5.87 14.44 11.86
N CYS A 164 5.25 14.57 13.03
CA CYS A 164 5.42 15.71 13.92
C CYS A 164 6.29 15.26 15.10
N ILE A 165 7.49 15.81 15.20
CA ILE A 165 8.50 15.44 16.19
C ILE A 165 8.54 16.52 17.28
N TYR A 166 8.53 16.09 18.54
CA TYR A 166 8.48 16.92 19.74
C TYR A 166 9.64 16.58 20.68
N GLU A 167 10.01 17.52 21.56
CA GLU A 167 11.02 17.27 22.61
C GLU A 167 10.65 16.11 23.53
N THR A 168 9.37 15.95 23.83
CA THR A 168 8.85 14.84 24.62
C THR A 168 7.48 14.42 24.11
N PRO A 169 7.02 13.19 24.37
CA PRO A 169 5.65 12.76 24.05
C PRO A 169 4.66 13.38 25.04
N PHE A 170 4.45 14.69 24.94
CA PHE A 170 3.67 15.49 25.88
C PHE A 170 2.22 15.00 26.08
N TRP A 171 1.61 14.44 25.03
CA TRP A 171 0.25 13.86 25.09
C TRP A 171 0.13 12.74 26.12
N ARG A 172 1.21 12.00 26.40
CA ARG A 172 1.22 10.94 27.43
C ARG A 172 1.05 11.51 28.83
N LYS A 173 1.63 12.70 29.11
CA LYS A 173 1.44 13.40 30.38
C LYS A 173 0.00 13.88 30.59
N LEU A 174 -0.72 14.11 29.49
CA LEU A 174 -2.14 14.47 29.49
C LEU A 174 -3.07 13.25 29.56
N GLY A 175 -2.52 12.03 29.63
CA GLY A 175 -3.28 10.77 29.66
C GLY A 175 -3.77 10.29 28.29
N PHE A 176 -3.25 10.84 27.18
CA PHE A 176 -3.62 10.44 25.85
C PHE A 176 -2.65 9.40 25.27
N SER A 177 -3.19 8.51 24.41
CA SER A 177 -2.42 7.51 23.68
C SER A 177 -1.66 8.06 22.47
N GLY A 178 -1.92 9.31 22.06
CA GLY A 178 -1.46 9.86 20.79
C GLY A 178 -2.31 9.45 19.59
N GLN A 179 -3.36 8.65 19.80
CA GLN A 179 -4.28 8.25 18.75
C GLN A 179 -5.47 9.21 18.65
N ILE A 180 -5.77 9.62 17.42
CA ILE A 180 -6.98 10.36 17.04
C ILE A 180 -7.71 9.52 15.99
N VAL A 181 -9.03 9.57 16.00
CA VAL A 181 -9.90 9.17 14.90
C VAL A 181 -10.87 10.31 14.64
N SER A 182 -10.88 10.89 13.43
CA SER A 182 -11.68 12.07 13.11
C SER A 182 -12.50 11.87 11.82
N ASP A 183 -13.76 12.25 11.88
CA ASP A 183 -14.69 12.25 10.73
C ASP A 183 -14.81 13.63 10.05
N THR A 184 -14.31 14.68 10.69
CA THR A 184 -14.47 16.08 10.24
C THR A 184 -13.19 16.72 9.74
N SER A 185 -12.05 16.06 9.96
CA SER A 185 -10.72 16.55 9.63
C SER A 185 -10.14 15.83 8.41
N PRO A 186 -9.32 16.49 7.58
CA PRO A 186 -8.49 15.79 6.60
C PRO A 186 -7.44 14.86 7.26
N VAL A 187 -7.05 15.13 8.51
CA VAL A 187 -6.28 14.23 9.36
C VAL A 187 -7.26 13.22 9.96
N LYS A 188 -7.29 12.02 9.40
CA LYS A 188 -8.25 10.98 9.82
C LYS A 188 -7.79 10.21 11.03
N VAL A 189 -6.52 9.80 11.04
CA VAL A 189 -5.96 8.95 12.08
C VAL A 189 -4.56 9.44 12.46
N THR A 190 -4.22 9.35 13.74
CA THR A 190 -2.85 9.54 14.23
C THR A 190 -2.42 8.38 15.09
N PHE A 191 -1.09 8.16 15.17
CA PHE A 191 -0.49 7.15 16.02
C PHE A 191 0.73 7.71 16.74
N ASP A 192 0.95 7.27 17.97
CA ASP A 192 2.20 7.48 18.70
C ASP A 192 3.26 6.52 18.15
N CYS A 193 4.23 7.07 17.42
CA CYS A 193 5.37 6.34 16.86
C CYS A 193 6.68 6.66 17.59
N THR A 194 6.59 7.09 18.86
CA THR A 194 7.73 7.37 19.70
C THR A 194 8.58 6.12 19.90
N ASP A 195 9.85 6.16 19.50
CA ASP A 195 10.80 5.09 19.79
C ASP A 195 11.11 5.08 21.29
N ALA A 196 10.99 3.91 21.92
CA ALA A 196 11.30 3.71 23.34
C ALA A 196 12.79 3.98 23.69
N ALA A 197 13.66 4.05 22.70
CA ALA A 197 15.08 4.35 22.88
C ALA A 197 15.38 5.85 22.92
N THR A 198 14.39 6.72 22.71
CA THR A 198 14.55 8.17 22.72
C THR A 198 13.50 8.83 23.60
N ASP A 199 13.83 10.02 24.15
CA ASP A 199 12.87 10.84 24.90
C ASP A 199 11.97 11.69 23.97
N LYS A 200 12.24 11.70 22.66
CA LYS A 200 11.52 12.52 21.70
C LYS A 200 10.18 11.91 21.32
N GLY A 201 9.14 12.72 21.41
CA GLY A 201 7.80 12.32 20.99
C GLY A 201 7.64 12.37 19.48
N VAL A 202 7.00 11.36 18.89
CA VAL A 202 6.69 11.30 17.45
C VAL A 202 5.23 10.97 17.25
N LEU A 203 4.46 11.92 16.71
CA LEU A 203 3.11 11.67 16.19
C LEU A 203 3.19 11.42 14.68
N LEU A 204 2.73 10.25 14.27
CA LEU A 204 2.51 9.91 12.88
C LEU A 204 1.06 10.25 12.52
N VAL A 205 0.89 11.07 11.51
CA VAL A 205 -0.39 11.59 11.03
C VAL A 205 -0.68 11.02 9.65
N PHE A 206 -1.89 10.52 9.46
CA PHE A 206 -2.35 9.99 8.18
C PHE A 206 -3.34 10.94 7.51
N VAL A 207 -3.07 11.24 6.24
CA VAL A 207 -4.00 11.89 5.31
C VAL A 207 -4.18 10.94 4.14
N GLU A 208 -5.40 10.51 3.85
CA GLU A 208 -5.68 9.38 2.95
C GLU A 208 -6.80 9.71 1.96
N GLY A 209 -6.89 8.91 0.88
CA GLY A 209 -7.94 9.04 -0.12
C GLY A 209 -7.94 10.42 -0.80
N ASN A 210 -9.13 11.00 -0.96
CA ASN A 210 -9.28 12.32 -1.57
C ASN A 210 -8.61 13.44 -0.79
N ASN A 211 -8.51 13.30 0.55
CA ASN A 211 -7.80 14.28 1.35
C ASN A 211 -6.30 14.30 1.01
N ALA A 212 -5.68 13.16 0.80
CA ALA A 212 -4.28 13.08 0.38
C ALA A 212 -4.08 13.74 -1.00
N ARG A 213 -4.96 13.46 -1.97
CA ARG A 213 -4.91 14.05 -3.31
C ARG A 213 -5.00 15.57 -3.26
N ASN A 214 -5.87 16.12 -2.41
CA ASN A 214 -5.99 17.55 -2.23
C ASN A 214 -4.81 18.17 -1.45
N PHE A 215 -4.26 17.44 -0.48
CA PHE A 215 -3.15 17.93 0.33
C PHE A 215 -1.86 18.07 -0.46
N ILE A 216 -1.58 17.14 -1.38
CA ILE A 216 -0.35 17.18 -2.18
C ILE A 216 -0.25 18.42 -3.06
N GLU A 217 -1.39 18.96 -3.50
CA GLU A 217 -1.44 20.19 -4.31
C GLU A 217 -1.07 21.44 -3.50
N LEU A 218 -1.01 21.36 -2.17
CA LEU A 218 -0.68 22.47 -1.29
C LEU A 218 0.83 22.57 -1.06
N PRO A 219 1.39 23.78 -0.92
CA PRO A 219 2.76 23.94 -0.45
C PRO A 219 2.99 23.28 0.92
N GLU A 220 4.20 22.73 1.16
CA GLU A 220 4.55 22.05 2.42
C GLU A 220 4.24 22.88 3.66
N ALA A 221 4.56 24.18 3.65
CA ALA A 221 4.27 25.09 4.76
C ALA A 221 2.76 25.14 5.09
N VAL A 222 1.90 25.11 4.08
CA VAL A 222 0.43 25.12 4.26
C VAL A 222 -0.04 23.76 4.78
N ARG A 223 0.52 22.66 4.28
CA ARG A 223 0.22 21.30 4.78
C ARG A 223 0.58 21.18 6.25
N LYS A 224 1.80 21.59 6.62
CA LYS A 224 2.28 21.64 8.00
C LYS A 224 1.33 22.42 8.91
N GLU A 225 0.95 23.64 8.51
CA GLU A 225 0.03 24.49 9.31
C GLU A 225 -1.32 23.79 9.51
N LYS A 226 -1.89 23.20 8.47
CA LYS A 226 -3.15 22.46 8.55
C LYS A 226 -3.05 21.26 9.50
N VAL A 227 -2.00 20.45 9.38
CA VAL A 227 -1.76 19.32 10.28
C VAL A 227 -1.65 19.78 11.72
N LEU A 228 -0.82 20.78 12.01
CA LEU A 228 -0.64 21.29 13.37
C LEU A 228 -1.93 21.90 13.93
N SER A 229 -2.72 22.60 13.12
CA SER A 229 -4.00 23.16 13.56
C SER A 229 -4.99 22.07 13.96
N GLU A 230 -4.98 20.93 13.26
CA GLU A 230 -5.81 19.78 13.65
C GLU A 230 -5.31 19.14 14.95
N LEU A 231 -4.00 18.91 15.08
CA LEU A 231 -3.43 18.33 16.31
C LEU A 231 -3.71 19.19 17.53
N VAL A 232 -3.72 20.51 17.39
CA VAL A 232 -4.07 21.45 18.49
C VAL A 232 -5.49 21.25 18.98
N LYS A 233 -6.45 20.94 18.13
CA LYS A 233 -7.84 20.69 18.54
C LYS A 233 -7.97 19.52 19.51
N TYR A 234 -7.10 18.51 19.38
CA TYR A 234 -7.17 17.29 20.18
C TYR A 234 -6.18 17.26 21.34
N PHE A 235 -4.97 17.78 21.14
CA PHE A 235 -3.88 17.71 22.12
C PHE A 235 -3.54 19.05 22.79
N GLY A 236 -4.24 20.14 22.42
CA GLY A 236 -3.98 21.48 22.98
C GLY A 236 -2.83 22.21 22.32
N SER A 237 -2.51 23.39 22.85
CA SER A 237 -1.54 24.32 22.25
C SER A 237 -0.10 23.78 22.16
N GLU A 238 0.28 22.84 23.04
CA GLU A 238 1.60 22.19 23.00
C GLU A 238 1.88 21.48 21.67
N ALA A 239 0.82 21.04 20.97
CA ALA A 239 0.94 20.42 19.64
C ALA A 239 1.56 21.35 18.55
N LYS A 240 1.66 22.66 18.81
CA LYS A 240 2.39 23.60 17.94
C LYS A 240 3.91 23.56 18.11
N ASN A 241 4.39 23.09 19.26
CA ASN A 241 5.80 23.17 19.65
C ASN A 241 6.61 22.01 19.09
N ILE A 242 6.56 21.82 17.79
CA ILE A 242 7.33 20.78 17.10
C ILE A 242 8.81 21.18 16.96
N ILE A 243 9.70 20.19 17.04
CA ILE A 243 11.11 20.35 16.70
C ILE A 243 11.31 20.22 15.19
N GLU A 244 10.60 19.26 14.60
CA GLU A 244 10.74 18.93 13.18
C GLU A 244 9.39 18.47 12.61
N TYR A 245 9.16 18.79 11.34
CA TYR A 245 8.05 18.29 10.54
C TYR A 245 8.61 17.63 9.28
N LYS A 246 8.12 16.44 8.98
CA LYS A 246 8.38 15.78 7.70
C LYS A 246 7.08 15.24 7.16
N ASP A 247 6.84 15.44 5.89
CA ASP A 247 5.76 14.72 5.20
C ASP A 247 6.29 13.94 3.99
N LYS A 248 5.56 12.91 3.63
CA LYS A 248 5.84 12.07 2.49
C LYS A 248 4.55 11.73 1.77
N CYS A 249 4.44 12.17 0.53
CA CYS A 249 3.36 11.79 -0.35
C CYS A 249 3.80 10.64 -1.26
N TRP A 250 3.14 9.50 -1.12
CA TRP A 250 3.51 8.30 -1.86
C TRP A 250 3.05 8.32 -3.31
N THR A 251 2.06 9.15 -3.67
CA THR A 251 1.61 9.28 -5.06
C THR A 251 2.61 10.01 -5.95
N GLU A 252 3.53 10.80 -5.36
CA GLU A 252 4.62 11.48 -6.08
C GLU A 252 5.84 10.58 -6.31
N GLU A 253 5.91 9.45 -5.62
CA GLU A 253 7.04 8.54 -5.77
C GLU A 253 7.00 7.82 -7.11
N GLU A 254 7.99 8.06 -7.95
CA GLU A 254 8.07 7.54 -9.33
C GLU A 254 7.90 6.02 -9.40
N TYR A 255 8.51 5.27 -8.47
CA TYR A 255 8.54 3.80 -8.49
C TYR A 255 7.51 3.12 -7.58
N SER A 256 6.55 3.88 -7.03
CA SER A 256 5.40 3.34 -6.30
C SER A 256 4.07 3.94 -6.75
N ARG A 257 4.05 5.24 -7.09
CA ARG A 257 2.88 5.97 -7.56
C ARG A 257 1.69 5.91 -6.60
N GLY A 258 1.95 5.64 -5.34
CA GLY A 258 0.95 5.56 -4.29
C GLY A 258 1.23 4.45 -3.27
N CYS A 259 0.33 4.27 -2.35
CA CYS A 259 0.32 3.20 -1.34
C CYS A 259 -1.11 3.01 -0.79
N TYR A 260 -1.43 1.91 -0.08
CA TYR A 260 -0.46 0.88 0.34
C TYR A 260 -0.24 -0.16 -0.75
N ALA A 261 -1.27 -0.46 -1.54
CA ALA A 261 -1.30 -1.45 -2.61
C ALA A 261 -2.23 -1.00 -3.74
N GLY A 262 -2.29 -1.77 -4.82
CA GLY A 262 -3.22 -1.58 -5.91
C GLY A 262 -4.65 -1.96 -5.51
N ASN A 263 -5.58 -1.03 -5.65
CA ASN A 263 -7.00 -1.24 -5.37
C ASN A 263 -7.74 -1.81 -6.58
N MET A 264 -8.71 -2.70 -6.34
CA MET A 264 -9.49 -3.34 -7.41
C MET A 264 -10.90 -2.74 -7.48
N PRO A 265 -11.20 -1.90 -8.49
CA PRO A 265 -12.55 -1.44 -8.76
C PRO A 265 -13.50 -2.58 -9.15
N THR A 266 -14.79 -2.24 -9.32
CA THR A 266 -15.83 -3.20 -9.70
C THR A 266 -15.51 -3.94 -11.00
N GLY A 267 -15.74 -5.25 -11.02
CA GLY A 267 -15.56 -6.12 -12.19
C GLY A 267 -14.12 -6.53 -12.47
N VAL A 268 -13.14 -5.99 -11.75
CA VAL A 268 -11.71 -6.27 -12.03
C VAL A 268 -11.31 -7.67 -11.58
N LEU A 269 -11.64 -8.05 -10.34
CA LEU A 269 -11.21 -9.34 -9.80
C LEU A 269 -11.82 -10.53 -10.54
N THR A 270 -13.10 -10.48 -10.86
CA THR A 270 -13.77 -11.60 -11.53
C THR A 270 -13.40 -11.74 -13.00
N GLN A 271 -13.06 -10.64 -13.67
CA GLN A 271 -12.71 -10.65 -15.10
C GLN A 271 -11.22 -10.85 -15.34
N PHE A 272 -10.36 -10.25 -14.52
CA PHE A 272 -8.93 -10.14 -14.77
C PHE A 272 -8.06 -10.71 -13.64
N GLY A 273 -8.62 -11.04 -12.47
CA GLY A 273 -7.88 -11.41 -11.27
C GLY A 273 -6.88 -12.56 -11.47
N LYS A 274 -7.23 -13.56 -12.29
CA LYS A 274 -6.30 -14.65 -12.65
C LYS A 274 -5.02 -14.13 -13.29
N SER A 275 -5.13 -13.09 -14.11
CA SER A 275 -3.99 -12.52 -14.84
C SER A 275 -2.98 -11.80 -13.91
N LEU A 276 -3.31 -11.56 -12.65
CA LEU A 276 -2.34 -11.07 -11.66
C LEU A 276 -1.13 -12.01 -11.54
N ARG A 277 -1.40 -13.32 -11.49
CA ARG A 277 -0.39 -14.37 -11.21
C ARG A 277 0.06 -15.14 -12.44
N GLU A 278 -0.77 -15.19 -13.49
CA GLU A 278 -0.44 -15.94 -14.69
C GLU A 278 0.89 -15.49 -15.28
N PRO A 279 1.89 -16.39 -15.44
CA PRO A 279 3.13 -16.06 -16.10
C PRO A 279 2.89 -15.64 -17.55
N PHE A 280 3.80 -14.83 -18.08
CA PHE A 280 3.84 -14.49 -19.48
C PHE A 280 5.17 -14.96 -20.07
N MET A 281 5.17 -16.09 -20.76
CA MET A 281 6.34 -16.78 -21.28
C MET A 281 7.38 -17.05 -20.18
N HIS A 282 8.45 -16.26 -20.13
CA HIS A 282 9.53 -16.38 -19.16
C HIS A 282 9.41 -15.41 -17.98
N VAL A 283 8.40 -14.52 -17.98
CA VAL A 283 8.17 -13.56 -16.89
C VAL A 283 7.10 -14.07 -15.94
N HIS A 284 7.47 -14.25 -14.69
CA HIS A 284 6.59 -14.54 -13.56
C HIS A 284 6.30 -13.25 -12.80
N PHE A 285 5.21 -13.22 -12.05
CA PHE A 285 4.77 -12.01 -11.35
C PHE A 285 4.61 -12.29 -9.86
N ALA A 286 5.24 -11.45 -9.04
CA ALA A 286 5.10 -11.41 -7.60
C ALA A 286 4.77 -9.98 -7.16
N GLY A 287 4.73 -9.74 -5.88
CA GLY A 287 4.27 -8.50 -5.27
C GLY A 287 3.02 -8.73 -4.44
N THR A 288 2.77 -7.87 -3.48
CA THR A 288 1.73 -8.07 -2.49
C THR A 288 0.33 -8.20 -3.08
N GLU A 289 0.04 -7.56 -4.23
CA GLU A 289 -1.24 -7.67 -4.93
C GLU A 289 -1.50 -9.08 -5.48
N THR A 290 -0.44 -9.88 -5.62
CA THR A 290 -0.54 -11.28 -6.07
C THR A 290 -0.66 -12.28 -4.91
N ALA A 291 -0.54 -11.83 -3.67
CA ALA A 291 -0.63 -12.66 -2.47
C ALA A 291 -2.06 -13.11 -2.18
N ILE A 292 -2.22 -14.25 -1.49
CA ILE A 292 -3.51 -14.75 -0.99
C ILE A 292 -3.68 -14.52 0.51
N ARG A 293 -2.57 -14.36 1.24
CA ARG A 293 -2.54 -14.00 2.65
C ARG A 293 -1.83 -12.67 2.80
N TRP A 294 -2.28 -11.84 3.72
CA TRP A 294 -1.72 -10.52 3.99
C TRP A 294 -1.51 -9.69 2.71
N ASN A 295 -2.51 -9.71 1.82
CA ASN A 295 -2.52 -8.89 0.59
C ASN A 295 -2.39 -7.42 0.96
N GLY A 296 -1.52 -6.68 0.28
CA GLY A 296 -1.21 -5.29 0.61
C GLY A 296 -0.12 -5.11 1.70
N TYR A 297 0.34 -6.18 2.33
CA TYR A 297 1.35 -6.18 3.39
C TYR A 297 2.69 -6.77 2.91
N MET A 298 3.77 -6.50 3.68
CA MET A 298 5.10 -7.06 3.40
C MET A 298 5.12 -8.59 3.49
N ASP A 299 4.36 -9.17 4.43
CA ASP A 299 4.23 -10.63 4.56
C ASP A 299 3.65 -11.26 3.29
N GLY A 300 2.59 -10.65 2.74
CA GLY A 300 2.04 -11.08 1.45
C GLY A 300 3.01 -10.91 0.28
N ALA A 301 3.83 -9.85 0.29
CA ALA A 301 4.88 -9.70 -0.72
C ALA A 301 5.89 -10.85 -0.66
N ILE A 302 6.31 -11.25 0.54
CA ILE A 302 7.23 -12.38 0.77
C ILE A 302 6.58 -13.72 0.33
N GLU A 303 5.33 -13.96 0.74
CA GLU A 303 4.56 -15.16 0.31
C GLU A 303 4.50 -15.28 -1.21
N SER A 304 4.20 -14.18 -1.87
CA SER A 304 4.13 -14.12 -3.33
C SER A 304 5.48 -14.39 -4.00
N GLY A 305 6.57 -13.97 -3.37
CA GLY A 305 7.94 -14.23 -3.81
C GLY A 305 8.27 -15.72 -3.79
N PHE A 306 7.98 -16.42 -2.69
CA PHE A 306 8.16 -17.88 -2.60
C PHE A 306 7.35 -18.61 -3.66
N ARG A 307 6.08 -18.26 -3.84
CA ARG A 307 5.24 -18.84 -4.91
C ARG A 307 5.86 -18.65 -6.29
N ALA A 308 6.32 -17.45 -6.62
CA ALA A 308 6.90 -17.18 -7.93
C ALA A 308 8.22 -17.93 -8.16
N VAL A 309 9.04 -18.08 -7.11
CA VAL A 309 10.26 -18.91 -7.17
C VAL A 309 9.93 -20.37 -7.43
N ASP A 310 8.94 -20.93 -6.72
CA ASP A 310 8.50 -22.31 -6.94
C ASP A 310 7.97 -22.54 -8.38
N GLU A 311 7.23 -21.56 -8.92
CA GLU A 311 6.80 -21.61 -10.33
C GLU A 311 7.99 -21.63 -11.28
N VAL A 312 9.00 -20.79 -11.06
CA VAL A 312 10.22 -20.72 -11.87
C VAL A 312 10.99 -22.04 -11.80
N LEU A 313 11.24 -22.57 -10.61
CA LEU A 313 12.00 -23.81 -10.43
C LEU A 313 11.36 -25.02 -11.13
N LYS A 314 10.03 -25.14 -11.08
CA LYS A 314 9.27 -26.18 -11.79
C LYS A 314 9.41 -26.09 -13.33
N THR A 315 9.75 -24.94 -13.86
CA THR A 315 9.94 -24.75 -15.31
C THR A 315 11.40 -24.89 -15.76
N LEU A 316 12.33 -24.93 -14.80
CA LEU A 316 13.78 -25.11 -15.06
C LEU A 316 14.25 -26.56 -14.88
N SER A 317 13.43 -27.37 -14.17
CA SER A 317 13.60 -28.82 -14.02
C SER A 317 13.07 -29.54 -15.25
#